data_e7bf579f58d60d2d77f91e24cd3fcd4f
#
_entry.id   e7bf579f58d60d2d77f91e24cd3fcd4f
#
_cell.length_a   1.000
_cell.length_b   1.000
_cell.length_c   1.000
_cell.angle_alpha   90.00
_cell.angle_beta   90.00
_cell.angle_gamma   90.00
#
_symmetry.space_group_name_H-M   'P 1'
#
loop_
_entity.id
_entity.type
_entity.pdbx_description
1 polymer ?
#
loop_
_entity_poly.entity_id
_entity_poly.type
_entity_poly.pdbx_seq_one_letter_code
_entity_poly.pdbx_strand_id
1 'polypeptide(L)'
;MELSGRAVPPPFVRLAAHEVRWRLLSELAHGDLRVRELVALVGEPQNLVSYHLRLLRSAGLVTARRSSFDGRDSYYHLDLERCADALAAAGAALHPALRPSPAGIAETAGAAGAAGAAGASAGAPSVLFLCTGNSARSPVAEALLRHRTGGRAEVTSAGSHPKDRLHPHAVRVLRRRYDIDIADRRPRSLDTLTGRRFDYVISLCDKVREVCPDFDGHPRRLHWSIPDPAADQDGYPAFDRTAAEIDTRVRHLQPVLFPAPRQEVRP
;
A
#
# COMPACT_ATOMS: atom_id res chain seq x y z
N MET A 1 -43.19 -9.42 -24.84
CA MET A 1 -41.73 -9.55 -24.71
C MET A 1 -41.20 -8.14 -24.49
N GLU A 2 -41.19 -7.70 -23.21
CA GLU A 2 -40.68 -6.35 -22.89
C GLU A 2 -39.18 -6.29 -23.18
N LEU A 3 -38.81 -5.35 -24.04
CA LEU A 3 -37.43 -5.04 -24.31
C LEU A 3 -36.78 -4.58 -23.00
N SER A 4 -35.96 -5.45 -22.44
CA SER A 4 -35.14 -5.21 -21.24
C SER A 4 -34.51 -3.82 -21.33
N GLY A 5 -34.82 -2.98 -20.33
CA GLY A 5 -34.31 -1.63 -20.25
C GLY A 5 -32.79 -1.64 -20.48
N ARG A 6 -32.32 -0.70 -21.29
CA ARG A 6 -30.91 -0.53 -21.66
C ARG A 6 -30.03 -0.66 -20.43
N ALA A 7 -29.29 -1.76 -20.31
CA ALA A 7 -28.41 -2.00 -19.17
C ALA A 7 -27.35 -0.88 -19.12
N VAL A 8 -27.43 -0.02 -18.13
CA VAL A 8 -26.47 1.07 -17.95
C VAL A 8 -25.21 0.49 -17.28
N PRO A 9 -24.02 0.74 -17.82
CA PRO A 9 -22.79 0.25 -17.19
C PRO A 9 -22.68 0.68 -15.72
N PRO A 10 -22.21 -0.18 -14.83
CA PRO A 10 -22.00 0.17 -13.41
C PRO A 10 -21.17 1.44 -13.22
N PRO A 11 -21.38 2.21 -12.16
CA PRO A 11 -20.70 3.49 -11.93
C PRO A 11 -19.16 3.36 -12.01
N PHE A 12 -18.59 2.31 -11.46
CA PHE A 12 -17.14 2.05 -11.52
C PHE A 12 -16.66 1.90 -12.97
N VAL A 13 -17.35 1.12 -13.79
CA VAL A 13 -16.97 0.92 -15.21
C VAL A 13 -17.00 2.24 -15.97
N ARG A 14 -18.05 3.04 -15.82
CA ARG A 14 -18.14 4.37 -16.45
C ARG A 14 -17.05 5.33 -15.98
N LEU A 15 -16.69 5.24 -14.70
CA LEU A 15 -15.67 6.07 -14.12
C LEU A 15 -14.27 5.64 -14.59
N ALA A 16 -13.96 4.37 -14.54
CA ALA A 16 -12.64 3.82 -14.89
C ALA A 16 -12.37 3.80 -16.40
N ALA A 17 -13.40 3.76 -17.26
CA ALA A 17 -13.26 3.70 -18.71
C ALA A 17 -12.66 4.97 -19.34
N HIS A 18 -12.49 6.06 -18.61
CA HIS A 18 -11.85 7.27 -19.12
C HIS A 18 -10.34 7.16 -18.98
N GLU A 19 -9.59 7.38 -20.06
CA GLU A 19 -8.13 7.18 -20.11
C GLU A 19 -7.37 7.87 -18.98
N VAL A 20 -7.59 9.16 -18.77
CA VAL A 20 -6.91 9.92 -17.71
C VAL A 20 -7.22 9.35 -16.32
N ARG A 21 -8.47 8.97 -16.05
CA ARG A 21 -8.82 8.38 -14.76
C ARG A 21 -8.19 6.99 -14.56
N TRP A 22 -8.15 6.18 -15.62
CA TRP A 22 -7.48 4.88 -15.58
C TRP A 22 -5.99 5.05 -15.28
N ARG A 23 -5.30 5.98 -15.95
CA ARG A 23 -3.89 6.30 -15.69
C ARG A 23 -3.68 6.77 -14.25
N LEU A 24 -4.53 7.66 -13.74
CA LEU A 24 -4.48 8.11 -12.33
C LEU A 24 -4.64 6.94 -11.34
N LEU A 25 -5.61 6.04 -11.57
CA LEU A 25 -5.81 4.85 -10.74
C LEU A 25 -4.58 3.92 -10.79
N SER A 26 -4.00 3.72 -11.99
CA SER A 26 -2.82 2.88 -12.19
C SER A 26 -1.59 3.44 -11.46
N GLU A 27 -1.34 4.75 -11.53
CA GLU A 27 -0.23 5.37 -10.81
C GLU A 27 -0.43 5.30 -9.29
N LEU A 28 -1.62 5.59 -8.81
CA LEU A 28 -1.96 5.53 -7.39
C LEU A 28 -1.97 4.09 -6.83
N ALA A 29 -2.07 3.07 -7.67
CA ALA A 29 -1.97 1.68 -7.24
C ALA A 29 -0.57 1.33 -6.71
N HIS A 30 0.45 2.11 -7.07
CA HIS A 30 1.82 1.91 -6.63
C HIS A 30 2.15 2.62 -5.30
N GLY A 31 1.38 3.65 -4.91
CA GLY A 31 1.60 4.38 -3.67
C GLY A 31 0.92 5.74 -3.64
N ASP A 32 1.10 6.46 -2.55
CA ASP A 32 0.51 7.79 -2.36
C ASP A 32 1.32 8.84 -3.13
N LEU A 33 0.65 9.64 -3.96
CA LEU A 33 1.25 10.65 -4.82
C LEU A 33 0.63 12.02 -4.62
N ARG A 34 1.44 13.07 -4.78
CA ARG A 34 0.99 14.46 -4.81
C ARG A 34 0.46 14.83 -6.19
N VAL A 35 -0.39 15.87 -6.28
CA VAL A 35 -0.94 16.34 -7.58
C VAL A 35 0.18 16.62 -8.60
N ARG A 36 1.25 17.29 -8.19
CA ARG A 36 2.38 17.61 -9.09
C ARG A 36 3.06 16.36 -9.67
N GLU A 37 3.14 15.28 -8.89
CA GLU A 37 3.70 14.02 -9.34
C GLU A 37 2.75 13.30 -10.32
N LEU A 38 1.45 13.30 -10.01
CA LEU A 38 0.43 12.79 -10.91
C LEU A 38 0.37 13.56 -12.23
N VAL A 39 0.52 14.88 -12.20
CA VAL A 39 0.63 15.72 -13.41
C VAL A 39 1.82 15.29 -14.27
N ALA A 40 2.99 15.09 -13.65
CA ALA A 40 4.19 14.65 -14.37
C ALA A 40 4.07 13.24 -14.95
N LEU A 41 3.48 12.29 -14.19
CA LEU A 41 3.32 10.89 -14.61
C LEU A 41 2.24 10.70 -15.68
N VAL A 42 1.12 11.42 -15.53
CA VAL A 42 -0.02 11.33 -16.47
C VAL A 42 0.21 12.19 -17.72
N GLY A 43 1.01 13.26 -17.62
CA GLY A 43 1.32 14.14 -18.75
C GLY A 43 0.17 15.06 -19.14
N GLU A 44 -0.78 15.32 -18.21
CA GLU A 44 -1.95 16.17 -18.46
C GLU A 44 -1.90 17.45 -17.62
N PRO A 45 -2.53 18.55 -18.08
CA PRO A 45 -2.58 19.81 -17.33
C PRO A 45 -3.16 19.63 -15.92
N GLN A 46 -2.62 20.39 -14.95
CA GLN A 46 -2.99 20.26 -13.54
C GLN A 46 -4.50 20.46 -13.28
N ASN A 47 -5.15 21.38 -13.99
CA ASN A 47 -6.60 21.60 -13.86
C ASN A 47 -7.40 20.34 -14.25
N LEU A 48 -6.99 19.65 -15.31
CA LEU A 48 -7.63 18.41 -15.79
C LEU A 48 -7.37 17.26 -14.81
N VAL A 49 -6.13 17.08 -14.36
CA VAL A 49 -5.78 16.10 -13.33
C VAL A 49 -6.59 16.32 -12.06
N SER A 50 -6.67 17.57 -11.58
CA SER A 50 -7.43 17.93 -10.39
C SER A 50 -8.94 17.70 -10.54
N TYR A 51 -9.49 17.94 -11.74
CA TYR A 51 -10.88 17.63 -12.06
C TYR A 51 -11.15 16.11 -11.95
N HIS A 52 -10.31 15.28 -12.59
CA HIS A 52 -10.48 13.82 -12.55
C HIS A 52 -10.25 13.24 -11.16
N LEU A 53 -9.28 13.74 -10.39
CA LEU A 53 -9.09 13.36 -8.99
C LEU A 53 -10.32 13.68 -8.13
N ARG A 54 -11.00 14.80 -8.38
CA ARG A 54 -12.25 15.15 -7.67
C ARG A 54 -13.35 14.12 -7.97
N LEU A 55 -13.50 13.70 -9.22
CA LEU A 55 -14.47 12.67 -9.60
C LEU A 55 -14.17 11.32 -8.93
N LEU A 56 -12.89 10.89 -8.92
CA LEU A 56 -12.46 9.66 -8.26
C LEU A 56 -12.69 9.71 -6.73
N ARG A 57 -12.45 10.88 -6.12
CA ARG A 57 -12.73 11.10 -4.69
C ARG A 57 -14.21 11.10 -4.38
N SER A 58 -15.04 11.72 -5.20
CA SER A 58 -16.51 11.71 -5.02
C SER A 58 -17.09 10.29 -5.09
N ALA A 59 -16.45 9.42 -5.86
CA ALA A 59 -16.81 8.00 -5.92
C ALA A 59 -16.19 7.15 -4.77
N GLY A 60 -15.36 7.76 -3.92
CA GLY A 60 -14.69 7.09 -2.82
C GLY A 60 -13.55 6.14 -3.23
N LEU A 61 -13.15 6.11 -4.51
CA LEU A 61 -12.04 5.28 -4.98
C LEU A 61 -10.68 5.84 -4.60
N VAL A 62 -10.61 7.16 -4.39
CA VAL A 62 -9.40 7.88 -4.00
C VAL A 62 -9.70 8.74 -2.80
N THR A 63 -8.79 8.76 -1.84
CA THR A 63 -8.80 9.69 -0.71
C THR A 63 -7.66 10.70 -0.84
N ALA A 64 -7.74 11.80 -0.11
CA ALA A 64 -6.66 12.79 -0.06
C ALA A 64 -6.38 13.17 1.39
N ARG A 65 -5.11 13.24 1.73
CA ARG A 65 -4.63 13.63 3.06
C ARG A 65 -3.60 14.75 2.92
N ARG A 66 -3.70 15.80 3.73
CA ARG A 66 -2.69 16.86 3.74
C ARG A 66 -1.37 16.31 4.25
N SER A 67 -0.27 16.79 3.65
CA SER A 67 1.08 16.48 4.09
C SER A 67 1.26 16.88 5.56
N SER A 68 1.78 15.94 6.35
CA SER A 68 2.13 16.17 7.74
C SER A 68 3.46 16.94 7.90
N PHE A 69 4.16 17.20 6.79
CA PHE A 69 5.45 17.89 6.80
C PHE A 69 5.29 19.39 6.54
N ASP A 70 4.64 19.79 5.43
CA ASP A 70 4.54 21.21 5.05
C ASP A 70 3.09 21.75 5.04
N GLY A 71 2.09 20.86 5.10
CA GLY A 71 0.67 21.20 5.11
C GLY A 71 0.14 21.84 3.81
N ARG A 72 1.00 22.09 2.82
CA ARG A 72 0.63 22.71 1.53
C ARG A 72 0.19 21.68 0.52
N ASP A 73 0.95 20.60 0.40
CA ASP A 73 0.66 19.49 -0.50
C ASP A 73 -0.38 18.54 0.09
N SER A 74 -1.07 17.83 -0.78
CA SER A 74 -1.92 16.69 -0.40
C SER A 74 -1.46 15.44 -1.11
N TYR A 75 -1.37 14.35 -0.37
CA TYR A 75 -1.16 13.01 -0.91
C TYR A 75 -2.49 12.36 -1.25
N TYR A 76 -2.58 11.81 -2.44
CA TYR A 76 -3.72 11.05 -2.91
C TYR A 76 -3.42 9.56 -2.74
N HIS A 77 -4.39 8.84 -2.23
CA HIS A 77 -4.31 7.40 -1.95
C HIS A 77 -5.45 6.67 -2.66
N LEU A 78 -5.14 5.55 -3.31
CA LEU A 78 -6.13 4.65 -3.89
C LEU A 78 -6.68 3.70 -2.83
N ASP A 79 -8.00 3.67 -2.67
CA ASP A 79 -8.68 2.68 -1.83
C ASP A 79 -8.84 1.37 -2.62
N LEU A 80 -7.87 0.47 -2.46
CA LEU A 80 -7.85 -0.80 -3.18
C LEU A 80 -8.99 -1.74 -2.74
N GLU A 81 -9.46 -1.67 -1.50
CA GLU A 81 -10.60 -2.48 -1.03
C GLU A 81 -11.86 -2.04 -1.75
N ARG A 82 -12.13 -0.74 -1.80
CA ARG A 82 -13.26 -0.21 -2.57
C ARG A 82 -13.16 -0.46 -4.07
N CYS A 83 -11.97 -0.42 -4.64
CA CYS A 83 -11.77 -0.79 -6.04
C CYS A 83 -12.11 -2.26 -6.29
N ALA A 84 -11.68 -3.17 -5.40
CA ALA A 84 -11.99 -4.59 -5.48
C ALA A 84 -13.50 -4.84 -5.37
N ASP A 85 -14.18 -4.22 -4.40
CA ASP A 85 -15.63 -4.32 -4.23
C ASP A 85 -16.38 -3.81 -5.47
N ALA A 86 -15.94 -2.68 -6.02
CA ALA A 86 -16.56 -2.07 -7.20
C ALA A 86 -16.39 -2.92 -8.47
N LEU A 87 -15.22 -3.56 -8.63
CA LEU A 87 -14.96 -4.53 -9.70
C LEU A 87 -15.83 -5.78 -9.54
N ALA A 88 -15.92 -6.32 -8.33
CA ALA A 88 -16.77 -7.47 -8.02
C ALA A 88 -18.26 -7.18 -8.31
N ALA A 89 -18.73 -6.00 -7.90
CA ALA A 89 -20.09 -5.56 -8.18
C ALA A 89 -20.35 -5.37 -9.69
N ALA A 90 -19.36 -4.85 -10.42
CA ALA A 90 -19.46 -4.69 -11.88
C ALA A 90 -19.54 -6.06 -12.58
N GLY A 91 -18.72 -7.03 -12.17
CA GLY A 91 -18.78 -8.39 -12.67
C GLY A 91 -20.14 -9.06 -12.39
N ALA A 92 -20.61 -8.95 -11.15
CA ALA A 92 -21.92 -9.50 -10.74
C ALA A 92 -23.12 -8.88 -11.49
N ALA A 93 -23.01 -7.59 -11.84
CA ALA A 93 -24.04 -6.90 -12.64
C ALA A 93 -24.07 -7.38 -14.09
N LEU A 94 -22.94 -7.86 -14.61
CA LEU A 94 -22.86 -8.44 -15.97
C LEU A 94 -23.38 -9.88 -15.98
N HIS A 95 -22.89 -10.71 -15.04
CA HIS A 95 -23.37 -12.10 -14.89
C HIS A 95 -23.07 -12.64 -13.48
N PRO A 96 -24.02 -13.38 -12.83
CA PRO A 96 -23.80 -13.92 -11.50
C PRO A 96 -22.55 -14.79 -11.32
N ALA A 97 -22.12 -15.50 -12.37
CA ALA A 97 -20.93 -16.34 -12.37
C ALA A 97 -19.61 -15.53 -12.30
N LEU A 98 -19.66 -14.21 -12.50
CA LEU A 98 -18.50 -13.31 -12.39
C LEU A 98 -18.35 -12.74 -10.95
N ARG A 99 -19.13 -13.24 -10.00
CA ARG A 99 -18.88 -12.94 -8.59
C ARG A 99 -17.58 -13.63 -8.16
N PRO A 100 -16.64 -12.92 -7.51
CA PRO A 100 -15.48 -13.57 -6.90
C PRO A 100 -15.97 -14.62 -5.91
N SER A 101 -15.56 -15.87 -6.10
CA SER A 101 -15.88 -16.93 -5.12
C SER A 101 -14.99 -16.73 -3.88
N PRO A 102 -15.53 -16.85 -2.66
CA PRO A 102 -14.73 -16.88 -1.44
C PRO A 102 -13.63 -17.96 -1.48
N ALA A 103 -13.89 -19.09 -2.16
CA ALA A 103 -12.93 -20.16 -2.37
C ALA A 103 -11.72 -19.72 -3.24
N GLY A 104 -11.95 -18.93 -4.30
CA GLY A 104 -10.85 -18.43 -5.14
C GLY A 104 -9.92 -17.46 -4.42
N ILE A 105 -10.41 -16.71 -3.42
CA ILE A 105 -9.59 -15.83 -2.59
C ILE A 105 -8.76 -16.65 -1.59
N ALA A 106 -9.32 -17.72 -1.06
CA ALA A 106 -8.63 -18.63 -0.15
C ALA A 106 -7.58 -19.49 -0.87
N GLU A 107 -7.84 -19.94 -2.11
CA GLU A 107 -6.89 -20.72 -2.90
C GLU A 107 -5.67 -19.88 -3.34
N THR A 108 -5.83 -18.59 -3.69
CA THR A 108 -4.69 -17.71 -3.96
C THR A 108 -3.87 -17.42 -2.71
N ALA A 109 -4.48 -17.42 -1.52
CA ALA A 109 -3.76 -17.28 -0.25
C ALA A 109 -3.11 -18.59 0.19
N GLY A 110 -3.72 -19.74 -0.07
CA GLY A 110 -3.25 -21.07 0.33
C GLY A 110 -2.26 -21.69 -0.67
N ALA A 111 -2.46 -21.51 -1.97
CA ALA A 111 -1.59 -22.01 -3.04
C ALA A 111 -0.22 -21.31 -3.07
N ALA A 112 -0.10 -20.10 -2.53
CA ALA A 112 1.17 -19.43 -2.33
C ALA A 112 2.07 -20.14 -1.31
N GLY A 113 1.54 -21.08 -0.52
CA GLY A 113 2.28 -21.85 0.48
C GLY A 113 2.92 -23.14 -0.05
N ALA A 114 2.45 -23.72 -1.15
CA ALA A 114 2.83 -25.05 -1.61
C ALA A 114 3.53 -25.13 -2.97
N ALA A 115 3.55 -24.09 -3.79
CA ALA A 115 4.09 -24.11 -5.15
C ALA A 115 5.45 -23.38 -5.33
N GLY A 116 6.25 -23.26 -4.28
CA GLY A 116 7.49 -22.47 -4.24
C GLY A 116 8.78 -23.22 -4.49
N ALA A 117 8.84 -24.27 -5.33
CA ALA A 117 10.09 -24.99 -5.58
C ALA A 117 10.29 -25.38 -7.03
N ALA A 118 10.13 -24.48 -7.99
CA ALA A 118 10.76 -24.63 -9.32
C ALA A 118 10.56 -23.35 -10.15
N GLY A 119 11.58 -22.55 -10.30
CA GLY A 119 11.62 -21.53 -11.34
C GLY A 119 12.16 -20.18 -10.88
N ALA A 120 13.41 -19.93 -11.20
CA ALA A 120 14.20 -18.71 -11.06
C ALA A 120 14.76 -18.45 -9.65
N SER A 121 16.08 -18.40 -9.57
CA SER A 121 16.89 -17.96 -8.41
C SER A 121 16.82 -16.44 -8.19
N ALA A 122 15.61 -15.92 -7.98
CA ALA A 122 15.45 -14.62 -7.41
C ALA A 122 15.45 -14.80 -5.88
N GLY A 123 16.44 -14.20 -5.21
CA GLY A 123 16.50 -14.19 -3.74
C GLY A 123 15.20 -13.67 -3.15
N ALA A 124 14.99 -13.92 -1.86
CA ALA A 124 13.83 -13.38 -1.15
C ALA A 124 13.72 -11.87 -1.37
N PRO A 125 12.53 -11.31 -1.71
CA PRO A 125 12.37 -9.88 -1.91
C PRO A 125 12.74 -9.11 -0.64
N SER A 126 13.54 -8.08 -0.80
CA SER A 126 14.07 -7.26 0.28
C SER A 126 13.32 -5.93 0.37
N VAL A 127 12.73 -5.63 1.52
CA VAL A 127 11.87 -4.48 1.74
C VAL A 127 12.38 -3.64 2.91
N LEU A 128 12.56 -2.34 2.70
CA LEU A 128 12.91 -1.36 3.71
C LEU A 128 11.73 -0.44 4.00
N PHE A 129 11.29 -0.41 5.25
CA PHE A 129 10.31 0.57 5.74
C PHE A 129 10.99 1.73 6.46
N LEU A 130 10.64 2.96 6.09
CA LEU A 130 11.21 4.17 6.64
C LEU A 130 10.17 5.06 7.32
N CYS A 131 10.52 5.59 8.50
CA CYS A 131 9.83 6.73 9.10
C CYS A 131 10.85 7.61 9.86
N THR A 132 10.45 8.70 10.48
CA THR A 132 11.41 9.57 11.18
C THR A 132 12.05 8.87 12.37
N GLY A 133 11.25 8.36 13.29
CA GLY A 133 11.73 7.90 14.61
C GLY A 133 12.01 6.41 14.72
N ASN A 134 11.68 5.60 13.74
CA ASN A 134 11.73 4.12 13.80
C ASN A 134 11.17 3.53 15.12
N SER A 135 10.15 4.18 15.68
CA SER A 135 9.60 3.79 17.00
C SER A 135 8.14 3.33 16.95
N ALA A 136 7.40 3.64 15.88
CA ALA A 136 6.00 3.29 15.71
C ALA A 136 5.71 2.72 14.31
N ARG A 137 5.54 3.58 13.29
CA ARG A 137 5.04 3.20 11.95
C ARG A 137 5.91 2.14 11.27
N SER A 138 7.19 2.40 11.09
CA SER A 138 8.06 1.47 10.35
C SER A 138 8.36 0.15 11.09
N PRO A 139 8.51 0.09 12.43
CA PRO A 139 8.59 -1.19 13.13
C PRO A 139 7.29 -2.01 13.06
N VAL A 140 6.13 -1.34 13.07
CA VAL A 140 4.83 -2.00 12.89
C VAL A 140 4.73 -2.61 11.50
N ALA A 141 5.11 -1.86 10.46
CA ALA A 141 5.10 -2.35 9.08
C ALA A 141 6.08 -3.52 8.86
N GLU A 142 7.29 -3.44 9.42
CA GLU A 142 8.27 -4.53 9.39
C GLU A 142 7.69 -5.80 10.03
N ALA A 143 7.11 -5.66 11.22
CA ALA A 143 6.58 -6.80 11.97
C ALA A 143 5.40 -7.47 11.21
N LEU A 144 4.47 -6.66 10.70
CA LEU A 144 3.30 -7.14 9.97
C LEU A 144 3.70 -7.82 8.65
N LEU A 145 4.58 -7.22 7.86
CA LEU A 145 5.01 -7.84 6.60
C LEU A 145 5.77 -9.15 6.84
N ARG A 146 6.68 -9.18 7.82
CA ARG A 146 7.39 -10.40 8.18
C ARG A 146 6.46 -11.51 8.65
N HIS A 147 5.48 -11.18 9.49
CA HIS A 147 4.47 -12.12 9.96
C HIS A 147 3.63 -12.66 8.81
N ARG A 148 3.09 -11.78 7.96
CA ARG A 148 2.20 -12.15 6.85
C ARG A 148 2.91 -12.95 5.75
N THR A 149 4.19 -12.71 5.56
CA THR A 149 4.97 -13.47 4.56
C THR A 149 5.56 -14.77 5.11
N GLY A 150 5.39 -15.06 6.41
CA GLY A 150 6.02 -16.22 7.06
C GLY A 150 7.54 -16.20 6.92
N GLY A 151 8.16 -15.01 6.89
CA GLY A 151 9.58 -14.82 6.72
C GLY A 151 10.11 -14.98 5.28
N ARG A 152 9.25 -15.14 4.27
CA ARG A 152 9.66 -15.29 2.86
C ARG A 152 10.23 -14.00 2.25
N ALA A 153 10.01 -12.84 2.88
CA ALA A 153 10.61 -11.56 2.50
C ALA A 153 11.65 -11.14 3.54
N GLU A 154 12.76 -10.57 3.10
CA GLU A 154 13.70 -9.87 3.97
C GLU A 154 13.16 -8.49 4.28
N VAL A 155 12.71 -8.28 5.52
CA VAL A 155 12.09 -7.02 5.91
C VAL A 155 12.94 -6.31 6.95
N THR A 156 13.20 -5.04 6.70
CA THR A 156 13.98 -4.16 7.58
C THR A 156 13.22 -2.85 7.79
N SER A 157 13.39 -2.21 8.95
CA SER A 157 12.93 -0.85 9.16
C SER A 157 14.03 0.04 9.74
N ALA A 158 13.97 1.34 9.42
CA ALA A 158 14.90 2.34 9.95
C ALA A 158 14.24 3.73 10.07
N GLY A 159 14.91 4.63 10.75
CA GLY A 159 14.52 6.02 10.92
C GLY A 159 15.62 6.99 10.56
N SER A 160 15.25 8.17 10.03
CA SER A 160 16.21 9.27 9.80
C SER A 160 16.69 9.91 11.10
N HIS A 161 15.89 9.83 12.16
CA HIS A 161 16.20 10.33 13.51
C HIS A 161 15.62 9.31 14.51
N PRO A 162 16.28 8.15 14.68
CA PRO A 162 15.74 7.08 15.51
C PRO A 162 15.61 7.52 16.96
N LYS A 163 14.53 7.07 17.62
CA LYS A 163 14.33 7.24 19.05
C LYS A 163 15.08 6.15 19.83
N ASP A 164 15.24 6.34 21.14
CA ASP A 164 15.96 5.39 21.99
C ASP A 164 15.24 4.05 22.13
N ARG A 165 13.90 4.06 22.03
CA ARG A 165 13.05 2.86 22.20
C ARG A 165 11.81 2.91 21.35
N LEU A 166 11.22 1.73 21.16
CA LEU A 166 9.91 1.62 20.51
C LEU A 166 8.83 2.28 21.35
N HIS A 167 7.82 2.82 20.70
CA HIS A 167 6.67 3.40 21.38
C HIS A 167 5.85 2.30 22.08
N PRO A 168 5.51 2.41 23.38
CA PRO A 168 4.80 1.35 24.10
C PRO A 168 3.46 0.95 23.47
N HIS A 169 2.74 1.90 22.89
CA HIS A 169 1.48 1.61 22.17
C HIS A 169 1.70 0.83 20.88
N ALA A 170 2.81 1.01 20.18
CA ALA A 170 3.15 0.21 18.98
C ALA A 170 3.41 -1.26 19.37
N VAL A 171 4.16 -1.50 20.45
CA VAL A 171 4.37 -2.86 20.98
C VAL A 171 3.04 -3.47 21.43
N ARG A 172 2.24 -2.70 22.18
CA ARG A 172 0.95 -3.17 22.71
C ARG A 172 -0.05 -3.53 21.62
N VAL A 173 -0.17 -2.74 20.55
CA VAL A 173 -1.12 -3.01 19.46
C VAL A 173 -0.75 -4.26 18.69
N LEU A 174 0.54 -4.46 18.39
CA LEU A 174 1.02 -5.65 17.72
C LEU A 174 0.77 -6.92 18.52
N ARG A 175 1.06 -6.87 19.83
CA ARG A 175 0.82 -8.00 20.73
C ARG A 175 -0.67 -8.33 20.86
N ARG A 176 -1.53 -7.31 21.03
CA ARG A 176 -2.97 -7.55 21.25
C ARG A 176 -3.74 -7.96 20.01
N ARG A 177 -3.42 -7.38 18.87
CA ARG A 177 -4.22 -7.52 17.65
C ARG A 177 -3.68 -8.60 16.70
N TYR A 178 -2.37 -8.81 16.74
CA TYR A 178 -1.69 -9.67 15.76
C TYR A 178 -0.87 -10.79 16.39
N ASP A 179 -0.81 -10.86 17.71
CA ASP A 179 0.03 -11.81 18.48
C ASP A 179 1.52 -11.73 18.12
N ILE A 180 1.99 -10.52 17.83
CA ILE A 180 3.38 -10.24 17.46
C ILE A 180 4.07 -9.47 18.58
N ASP A 181 5.16 -10.00 19.11
CA ASP A 181 5.99 -9.31 20.09
C ASP A 181 7.24 -8.71 19.45
N ILE A 182 7.44 -7.40 19.69
CA ILE A 182 8.62 -6.64 19.26
C ILE A 182 9.29 -5.89 20.41
N ALA A 183 8.97 -6.22 21.67
CA ALA A 183 9.43 -5.45 22.84
C ALA A 183 10.98 -5.37 22.94
N ASP A 184 11.66 -6.42 22.52
CA ASP A 184 13.13 -6.51 22.59
C ASP A 184 13.84 -5.82 21.40
N ARG A 185 13.09 -5.33 20.42
CA ARG A 185 13.68 -4.64 19.27
C ARG A 185 14.06 -3.21 19.62
N ARG A 186 15.09 -2.72 18.96
CA ARG A 186 15.58 -1.35 19.10
C ARG A 186 15.38 -0.57 17.79
N PRO A 187 15.04 0.73 17.87
CA PRO A 187 15.09 1.62 16.72
C PRO A 187 16.46 1.61 16.06
N ARG A 188 16.47 1.66 14.73
CA ARG A 188 17.68 1.62 13.90
C ARG A 188 17.82 2.91 13.13
N SER A 189 19.06 3.46 13.06
CA SER A 189 19.36 4.58 12.17
C SER A 189 19.41 4.12 10.72
N LEU A 190 18.92 4.98 9.84
CA LEU A 190 19.06 4.83 8.40
C LEU A 190 20.53 4.74 7.96
N ASP A 191 21.41 5.46 8.62
CA ASP A 191 22.85 5.48 8.32
C ASP A 191 23.51 4.10 8.44
N THR A 192 22.96 3.23 9.31
CA THR A 192 23.47 1.85 9.47
C THR A 192 23.16 0.94 8.30
N LEU A 193 22.38 1.42 7.34
CA LEU A 193 21.96 0.67 6.15
C LEU A 193 22.65 1.17 4.87
N THR A 194 23.60 2.09 4.99
CA THR A 194 24.39 2.59 3.86
C THR A 194 25.07 1.40 3.15
N GLY A 195 25.00 1.38 1.82
CA GLY A 195 25.55 0.30 0.98
C GLY A 195 24.71 -0.98 0.93
N ARG A 196 23.61 -1.10 1.70
CA ARG A 196 22.67 -2.22 1.54
C ARG A 196 21.75 -1.99 0.34
N ARG A 197 21.47 -3.06 -0.39
CA ARG A 197 20.52 -3.06 -1.49
C ARG A 197 19.15 -3.53 -1.02
N PHE A 198 18.12 -2.92 -1.56
CA PHE A 198 16.73 -3.28 -1.33
C PHE A 198 15.98 -3.32 -2.67
N ASP A 199 15.01 -4.20 -2.80
CA ASP A 199 14.12 -4.21 -3.97
C ASP A 199 13.04 -3.14 -3.83
N TYR A 200 12.59 -2.90 -2.59
CA TYR A 200 11.58 -1.90 -2.27
C TYR A 200 12.02 -1.03 -1.09
N VAL A 201 11.83 0.28 -1.24
CA VAL A 201 11.99 1.25 -0.16
C VAL A 201 10.66 1.99 0.01
N ILE A 202 10.03 1.81 1.16
CA ILE A 202 8.69 2.31 1.46
C ILE A 202 8.77 3.33 2.59
N SER A 203 8.57 4.60 2.28
CA SER A 203 8.50 5.67 3.27
C SER A 203 7.08 5.78 3.85
N LEU A 204 6.97 5.85 5.18
CA LEU A 204 5.72 5.86 5.93
C LEU A 204 5.37 7.23 6.54
N CYS A 205 6.14 8.24 6.26
CA CYS A 205 5.83 9.62 6.65
C CYS A 205 6.40 10.60 5.64
N ASP A 206 5.69 11.71 5.47
CA ASP A 206 6.00 12.72 4.47
C ASP A 206 7.38 13.35 4.69
N LYS A 207 7.76 13.57 5.97
CA LYS A 207 9.07 14.14 6.34
C LYS A 207 10.23 13.26 5.86
N VAL A 208 10.18 11.95 6.08
CA VAL A 208 11.26 11.04 5.66
C VAL A 208 11.33 10.93 4.14
N ARG A 209 10.20 11.05 3.44
CA ARG A 209 10.18 11.05 1.99
C ARG A 209 11.05 12.16 1.39
N GLU A 210 11.02 13.36 1.98
CA GLU A 210 11.76 14.53 1.48
C GLU A 210 13.28 14.44 1.75
N VAL A 211 13.70 13.65 2.74
CA VAL A 211 15.11 13.53 3.15
C VAL A 211 15.69 12.12 2.91
N CYS A 212 14.92 11.26 2.24
CA CYS A 212 15.34 9.88 1.97
C CYS A 212 16.52 9.88 0.98
N PRO A 213 17.68 9.31 1.35
CA PRO A 213 18.83 9.23 0.46
C PRO A 213 18.55 8.30 -0.73
N ASP A 214 19.41 8.38 -1.73
CA ASP A 214 19.45 7.39 -2.79
C ASP A 214 20.08 6.09 -2.26
N PHE A 215 19.47 4.97 -2.65
CA PHE A 215 19.97 3.64 -2.35
C PHE A 215 20.57 3.00 -3.59
N ASP A 216 21.65 2.25 -3.41
CA ASP A 216 22.24 1.47 -4.48
C ASP A 216 21.26 0.44 -5.05
N GLY A 217 21.35 0.20 -6.38
CA GLY A 217 20.51 -0.81 -7.04
C GLY A 217 19.13 -0.31 -7.49
N HIS A 218 18.84 0.99 -7.39
CA HIS A 218 17.60 1.63 -7.86
C HIS A 218 16.33 0.93 -7.38
N PRO A 219 16.09 0.84 -6.06
CA PRO A 219 14.92 0.16 -5.52
C PRO A 219 13.62 0.81 -6.01
N ARG A 220 12.55 0.04 -6.07
CA ARG A 220 11.20 0.60 -6.24
C ARG A 220 10.83 1.42 -5.02
N ARG A 221 10.65 2.72 -5.21
CA ARG A 221 10.30 3.66 -4.14
C ARG A 221 8.80 3.84 -4.08
N LEU A 222 8.23 3.51 -2.94
CA LEU A 222 6.82 3.71 -2.64
C LEU A 222 6.69 4.70 -1.48
N HIS A 223 5.57 5.39 -1.42
CA HIS A 223 5.23 6.23 -0.30
C HIS A 223 3.84 5.89 0.22
N TRP A 224 3.72 5.78 1.53
CA TRP A 224 2.47 5.65 2.26
C TRP A 224 2.38 6.82 3.24
N SER A 225 1.55 7.82 2.93
CA SER A 225 1.36 8.99 3.78
C SER A 225 0.53 8.62 5.01
N ILE A 226 1.18 8.15 6.07
CA ILE A 226 0.55 7.68 7.31
C ILE A 226 0.80 8.72 8.41
N PRO A 227 -0.26 9.25 9.05
CA PRO A 227 -0.13 10.17 10.17
C PRO A 227 0.72 9.60 11.31
N ASP A 228 1.33 10.48 12.09
CA ASP A 228 2.05 10.05 13.26
C ASP A 228 1.09 9.75 14.41
N PRO A 229 0.90 8.48 14.81
CA PRO A 229 0.00 8.15 15.91
C PRO A 229 0.47 8.67 17.26
N ALA A 230 1.76 9.01 17.40
CA ALA A 230 2.30 9.58 18.63
C ALA A 230 1.97 11.08 18.79
N ALA A 231 1.60 11.76 17.70
CA ALA A 231 1.15 13.15 17.72
C ALA A 231 -0.38 13.29 17.87
N ASP A 232 -1.11 12.18 17.79
CA ASP A 232 -2.57 12.16 17.92
C ASP A 232 -2.96 12.11 19.41
N GLN A 233 -3.93 12.95 19.80
CA GLN A 233 -4.42 13.05 21.19
C GLN A 233 -5.21 11.81 21.64
N ASP A 234 -5.69 10.99 20.71
CA ASP A 234 -6.44 9.76 21.01
C ASP A 234 -5.58 8.67 21.68
N GLY A 235 -4.26 8.82 21.69
CA GLY A 235 -3.36 7.85 22.33
C GLY A 235 -3.43 6.45 21.69
N TYR A 236 -3.74 5.41 22.48
CA TYR A 236 -3.76 4.03 21.99
C TYR A 236 -4.70 3.78 20.77
N PRO A 237 -5.93 4.31 20.70
CA PRO A 237 -6.79 4.20 19.51
C PRO A 237 -6.15 4.70 18.23
N ALA A 238 -5.30 5.74 18.26
CA ALA A 238 -4.58 6.20 17.08
C ALA A 238 -3.57 5.16 16.57
N PHE A 239 -2.89 4.47 17.50
CA PHE A 239 -1.99 3.37 17.14
C PHE A 239 -2.74 2.17 16.57
N ASP A 240 -3.94 1.86 17.07
CA ASP A 240 -4.77 0.78 16.55
C ASP A 240 -5.24 1.08 15.11
N ARG A 241 -5.71 2.30 14.84
CA ARG A 241 -6.06 2.75 13.48
C ARG A 241 -4.86 2.70 12.53
N THR A 242 -3.71 3.20 13.00
CA THR A 242 -2.46 3.19 12.21
C THR A 242 -2.00 1.77 11.89
N ALA A 243 -2.05 0.86 12.85
CA ALA A 243 -1.69 -0.54 12.62
C ALA A 243 -2.64 -1.21 11.62
N ALA A 244 -3.94 -0.94 11.71
CA ALA A 244 -4.93 -1.45 10.77
C ALA A 244 -4.71 -0.93 9.33
N GLU A 245 -4.41 0.37 9.18
CA GLU A 245 -4.08 0.97 7.87
C GLU A 245 -2.81 0.34 7.28
N ILE A 246 -1.75 0.21 8.08
CA ILE A 246 -0.51 -0.44 7.65
C ILE A 246 -0.77 -1.90 7.26
N ASP A 247 -1.56 -2.63 8.04
CA ASP A 247 -1.90 -4.03 7.77
C ASP A 247 -2.63 -4.20 6.43
N THR A 248 -3.59 -3.33 6.13
CA THR A 248 -4.27 -3.31 4.83
C THR A 248 -3.29 -3.08 3.69
N ARG A 249 -2.39 -2.10 3.81
CA ARG A 249 -1.38 -1.83 2.78
C ARG A 249 -0.36 -2.97 2.61
N VAL A 250 0.03 -3.61 3.71
CA VAL A 250 0.90 -4.80 3.69
C VAL A 250 0.22 -5.98 3.00
N ARG A 251 -1.08 -6.20 3.24
CA ARG A 251 -1.86 -7.23 2.50
C ARG A 251 -1.85 -6.99 0.99
N HIS A 252 -2.02 -5.76 0.56
CA HIS A 252 -2.01 -5.40 -0.87
C HIS A 252 -0.60 -5.41 -1.49
N LEU A 253 0.45 -5.29 -0.68
CA LEU A 253 1.83 -5.41 -1.14
C LEU A 253 2.24 -6.87 -1.42
N GLN A 254 1.69 -7.85 -0.70
CA GLN A 254 2.07 -9.25 -0.84
C GLN A 254 1.99 -9.79 -2.27
N PRO A 255 0.88 -9.62 -3.04
CA PRO A 255 0.84 -10.10 -4.42
C PRO A 255 1.80 -9.36 -5.36
N VAL A 256 2.27 -8.18 -5.00
CA VAL A 256 3.30 -7.44 -5.73
C VAL A 256 4.68 -8.03 -5.48
N LEU A 257 4.96 -8.44 -4.23
CA LEU A 257 6.22 -9.10 -3.84
C LEU A 257 6.30 -10.54 -4.35
N PHE A 258 5.16 -11.22 -4.39
CA PHE A 258 5.04 -12.63 -4.77
C PHE A 258 3.98 -12.78 -5.87
N PRO A 259 4.27 -12.31 -7.11
CA PRO A 259 3.31 -12.44 -8.19
C PRO A 259 3.05 -13.91 -8.50
N ALA A 260 1.77 -14.26 -8.70
CA ALA A 260 1.42 -15.58 -9.20
C ALA A 260 2.07 -15.80 -10.57
N PRO A 261 2.50 -17.03 -10.90
CA PRO A 261 3.01 -17.34 -12.22
C PRO A 261 1.98 -16.96 -13.28
N ARG A 262 2.41 -16.18 -14.27
CA ARG A 262 1.52 -15.82 -15.39
C ARG A 262 1.09 -17.11 -16.08
N GLN A 263 -0.19 -17.42 -16.04
CA GLN A 263 -0.76 -18.41 -16.96
C GLN A 263 -0.64 -17.81 -18.36
N GLU A 264 0.27 -18.36 -19.18
CA GLU A 264 0.28 -18.07 -20.60
C GLU A 264 -1.06 -18.53 -21.17
N VAL A 265 -1.91 -17.58 -21.51
CA VAL A 265 -3.08 -17.85 -22.35
C VAL A 265 -2.49 -18.23 -23.71
N ARG A 266 -2.42 -19.53 -23.98
CA ARG A 266 -2.11 -20.01 -25.35
C ARG A 266 -3.20 -19.48 -26.28
N PRO A 267 -2.80 -18.90 -27.42
CA PRO A 267 -3.74 -18.37 -28.43
C PRO A 267 -4.68 -19.43 -28.97
#